data_c5bba2e4e36f27ed515b45279d4ad5c4
#
_entry.id   c5bba2e4e36f27ed515b45279d4ad5c4
#
_cell.length_a   1.000
_cell.length_b   1.000
_cell.length_c   1.000
_cell.angle_alpha   90.00
_cell.angle_beta   90.00
_cell.angle_gamma   90.00
#
_symmetry.space_group_name_H-M   'P 1'
#
loop_
_entity.id
_entity.type
_entity.pdbx_description
1 polymer ?
#
loop_
_entity_poly.entity_id
_entity_poly.type
_entity_poly.pdbx_seq_one_letter_code
_entity_poly.pdbx_strand_id
1 'polypeptide(L)'
;MKEKDFRAWIKDHNWAQYQGKAVFIYCSSDAIIPTWAFMLVSSALQKENVYSQVGSELELAKALISEEICSIDLQQMQDQRIIIKGCADIQDPAFAMSYLVRLLQPHVKSLMYGEPCS
;
A
#
# COMPACT_ATOMS: atom_id res chain seq x y z
N MET A 1 -27.16 -3.29 -7.86
CA MET A 1 -26.93 -3.23 -6.40
C MET A 1 -27.76 -2.11 -5.80
N LYS A 2 -28.51 -2.43 -4.76
CA LYS A 2 -29.32 -1.43 -4.06
C LYS A 2 -28.52 -0.83 -2.91
N GLU A 3 -28.44 0.48 -2.87
CA GLU A 3 -27.66 1.19 -1.84
C GLU A 3 -28.13 0.84 -0.44
N LYS A 4 -29.44 0.77 -0.21
CA LYS A 4 -30.00 0.46 1.10
C LYS A 4 -29.55 -0.91 1.59
N ASP A 5 -29.59 -1.92 0.72
CA ASP A 5 -29.20 -3.28 1.08
C ASP A 5 -27.70 -3.37 1.34
N PHE A 6 -26.91 -2.65 0.56
CA PHE A 6 -25.46 -2.62 0.74
C PHE A 6 -25.07 -1.94 2.06
N ARG A 7 -25.74 -0.83 2.40
CA ARG A 7 -25.48 -0.14 3.65
C ARG A 7 -25.87 -1.01 4.86
N ALA A 8 -26.94 -1.79 4.75
CA ALA A 8 -27.32 -2.72 5.79
C ALA A 8 -26.27 -3.81 5.98
N TRP A 9 -25.73 -4.33 4.88
CA TRP A 9 -24.69 -5.33 4.92
C TRP A 9 -23.41 -4.77 5.57
N ILE A 10 -23.03 -3.56 5.22
CA ILE A 10 -21.86 -2.87 5.81
C ILE A 10 -22.03 -2.77 7.33
N LYS A 11 -23.22 -2.39 7.78
CA LYS A 11 -23.51 -2.21 9.20
C LYS A 11 -23.40 -3.52 9.98
N ASP A 12 -23.83 -4.62 9.38
CA ASP A 12 -23.89 -5.91 10.06
C ASP A 12 -22.62 -6.74 9.95
N HIS A 13 -21.73 -6.40 9.00
CA HIS A 13 -20.51 -7.17 8.80
C HIS A 13 -19.52 -6.94 9.93
N ASN A 14 -18.79 -7.98 10.33
CA ASN A 14 -17.79 -7.87 11.38
C ASN A 14 -16.46 -7.37 10.81
N TRP A 15 -16.27 -6.06 10.81
CA TRP A 15 -15.05 -5.44 10.28
C TRP A 15 -13.86 -5.62 11.21
N ALA A 16 -14.12 -5.79 12.52
CA ALA A 16 -13.05 -5.98 13.51
C ALA A 16 -12.25 -7.25 13.26
N GLN A 17 -12.78 -8.21 12.53
CA GLN A 17 -12.06 -9.45 12.22
C GLN A 17 -10.79 -9.22 11.41
N TYR A 18 -10.67 -8.07 10.74
CA TYR A 18 -9.52 -7.74 9.90
C TYR A 18 -8.44 -6.96 10.66
N GLN A 19 -8.66 -6.65 11.93
CA GLN A 19 -7.67 -5.92 12.73
C GLN A 19 -6.33 -6.65 12.74
N GLY A 20 -5.24 -5.89 12.64
CA GLY A 20 -3.89 -6.45 12.56
C GLY A 20 -3.49 -6.97 11.21
N LYS A 21 -4.35 -6.80 10.20
CA LYS A 21 -4.10 -7.27 8.83
C LYS A 21 -4.13 -6.09 7.87
N ALA A 22 -3.43 -6.25 6.73
CA ALA A 22 -3.60 -5.37 5.59
C ALA A 22 -4.48 -6.11 4.57
N VAL A 23 -5.47 -5.44 4.00
CA VAL A 23 -6.45 -6.09 3.13
C VAL A 23 -6.51 -5.39 1.78
N PHE A 24 -6.79 -6.17 0.73
CA PHE A 24 -7.13 -5.60 -0.56
C PHE A 24 -8.60 -5.82 -0.86
N ILE A 25 -9.21 -4.84 -1.52
CA ILE A 25 -10.64 -4.82 -1.81
C ILE A 25 -10.81 -4.95 -3.32
N TYR A 26 -11.54 -5.97 -3.75
CA TYR A 26 -11.79 -6.17 -5.17
C TYR A 26 -13.21 -6.69 -5.39
N CYS A 27 -13.68 -6.57 -6.63
CA CYS A 27 -14.94 -7.16 -7.04
C CYS A 27 -14.69 -8.48 -7.77
N SER A 28 -15.28 -9.56 -7.28
CA SER A 28 -15.09 -10.89 -7.84
C SER A 28 -16.04 -11.22 -9.00
N SER A 29 -16.93 -10.29 -9.34
CA SER A 29 -17.88 -10.47 -10.43
C SER A 29 -17.68 -9.40 -11.51
N ASP A 30 -18.27 -9.64 -12.69
CA ASP A 30 -18.23 -8.67 -13.79
C ASP A 30 -19.24 -7.54 -13.62
N ALA A 31 -19.93 -7.47 -12.48
CA ALA A 31 -20.91 -6.43 -12.21
C ALA A 31 -20.25 -5.04 -12.12
N ILE A 32 -20.94 -4.04 -12.61
CA ILE A 32 -20.53 -2.66 -12.45
C ILE A 32 -20.75 -2.26 -11.00
N ILE A 33 -19.68 -1.90 -10.31
CA ILE A 33 -19.72 -1.52 -8.90
C ILE A 33 -19.61 0.00 -8.80
N PRO A 34 -20.60 0.67 -8.18
CA PRO A 34 -20.49 2.12 -8.00
C PRO A 34 -19.32 2.48 -7.08
N THR A 35 -18.68 3.60 -7.37
CA THR A 35 -17.52 4.06 -6.60
C THR A 35 -17.84 4.22 -5.11
N TRP A 36 -19.07 4.65 -4.77
CA TRP A 36 -19.46 4.83 -3.37
C TRP A 36 -19.41 3.54 -2.57
N ALA A 37 -19.59 2.38 -3.23
CA ALA A 37 -19.50 1.08 -2.55
C ALA A 37 -18.09 0.84 -2.02
N PHE A 38 -17.07 1.13 -2.83
CA PHE A 38 -15.68 1.01 -2.38
C PHE A 38 -15.37 2.00 -1.26
N MET A 39 -15.93 3.20 -1.31
CA MET A 39 -15.76 4.20 -0.26
C MET A 39 -16.33 3.69 1.07
N LEU A 40 -17.51 3.10 1.06
CA LEU A 40 -18.15 2.59 2.28
C LEU A 40 -17.35 1.45 2.90
N VAL A 41 -16.85 0.52 2.09
CA VAL A 41 -16.01 -0.58 2.59
C VAL A 41 -14.71 -0.03 3.17
N SER A 42 -14.06 0.87 2.45
CA SER A 42 -12.81 1.49 2.93
C SER A 42 -13.01 2.25 4.24
N SER A 43 -14.14 2.97 4.36
CA SER A 43 -14.47 3.69 5.58
C SER A 43 -14.70 2.76 6.76
N ALA A 44 -15.42 1.65 6.53
CA ALA A 44 -15.66 0.66 7.57
C ALA A 44 -14.35 0.05 8.08
N LEU A 45 -13.43 -0.25 7.18
CA LEU A 45 -12.11 -0.79 7.53
C LEU A 45 -11.27 0.25 8.27
N GLN A 46 -11.32 1.51 7.84
CA GLN A 46 -10.57 2.58 8.47
C GLN A 46 -11.04 2.82 9.92
N LYS A 47 -12.31 2.68 10.20
CA LYS A 47 -12.85 2.80 11.56
C LYS A 47 -12.26 1.74 12.50
N GLU A 48 -11.84 0.61 11.96
CA GLU A 48 -11.19 -0.46 12.72
C GLU A 48 -9.66 -0.37 12.65
N ASN A 49 -9.12 0.72 12.12
CA ASN A 49 -7.67 0.93 11.91
C ASN A 49 -7.03 -0.15 11.05
N VAL A 50 -7.77 -0.63 10.06
CA VAL A 50 -7.27 -1.64 9.11
C VAL A 50 -6.77 -0.92 7.86
N TYR A 51 -5.54 -1.20 7.46
CA TYR A 51 -4.99 -0.69 6.21
C TYR A 51 -5.64 -1.41 5.04
N SER A 52 -6.19 -0.66 4.10
CA SER A 52 -6.85 -1.26 2.94
C SER A 52 -6.47 -0.54 1.65
N GLN A 53 -6.53 -1.28 0.55
CA GLN A 53 -6.27 -0.76 -0.79
C GLN A 53 -7.24 -1.40 -1.77
N VAL A 54 -7.91 -0.60 -2.57
CA VAL A 54 -8.75 -1.13 -3.66
C VAL A 54 -7.83 -1.63 -4.76
N GLY A 55 -8.07 -2.84 -5.23
CA GLY A 55 -7.30 -3.45 -6.29
C GLY A 55 -6.89 -4.86 -5.95
N SER A 56 -5.84 -5.33 -6.60
CA SER A 56 -5.30 -6.67 -6.41
C SER A 56 -4.33 -6.73 -5.23
N GLU A 57 -3.89 -7.95 -4.92
CA GLU A 57 -2.84 -8.15 -3.91
C GLU A 57 -1.56 -7.39 -4.27
N LEU A 58 -1.23 -7.31 -5.56
CA LEU A 58 -0.05 -6.56 -6.01
C LEU A 58 -0.20 -5.06 -5.73
N GLU A 59 -1.38 -4.50 -5.94
CA GLU A 59 -1.62 -3.08 -5.66
C GLU A 59 -1.55 -2.79 -4.17
N LEU A 60 -2.01 -3.72 -3.33
CA LEU A 60 -1.83 -3.60 -1.88
C LEU A 60 -0.34 -3.62 -1.52
N ALA A 61 0.43 -4.53 -2.11
CA ALA A 61 1.86 -4.61 -1.86
C ALA A 61 2.57 -3.31 -2.24
N LYS A 62 2.24 -2.73 -3.39
CA LYS A 62 2.79 -1.45 -3.82
C LYS A 62 2.44 -0.32 -2.85
N ALA A 63 1.20 -0.29 -2.37
CA ALA A 63 0.77 0.74 -1.43
C ALA A 63 1.54 0.63 -0.11
N LEU A 64 1.74 -0.58 0.39
CA LEU A 64 2.51 -0.79 1.63
C LEU A 64 3.98 -0.40 1.45
N ILE A 65 4.58 -0.73 0.31
CA ILE A 65 5.95 -0.32 -0.02
C ILE A 65 6.05 1.20 -0.04
N SER A 66 5.08 1.87 -0.67
CA SER A 66 5.06 3.33 -0.74
C SER A 66 4.98 3.97 0.65
N GLU A 67 4.16 3.43 1.53
CA GLU A 67 4.06 3.92 2.92
C GLU A 67 5.39 3.80 3.65
N GLU A 68 6.05 2.67 3.53
CA GLU A 68 7.36 2.43 4.15
C GLU A 68 8.40 3.41 3.63
N ILE A 69 8.45 3.61 2.32
CA ILE A 69 9.43 4.49 1.69
C ILE A 69 9.17 5.94 2.06
N CYS A 70 7.90 6.36 2.12
CA CYS A 70 7.54 7.72 2.50
C CYS A 70 7.89 8.06 3.95
N SER A 71 8.13 7.05 4.78
CA SER A 71 8.54 7.27 6.17
C SER A 71 10.02 7.57 6.34
N ILE A 72 10.81 7.49 5.27
CA ILE A 72 12.26 7.76 5.31
C ILE A 72 12.49 9.24 5.63
N ASP A 73 13.40 9.48 6.59
CA ASP A 73 13.79 10.84 6.95
C ASP A 73 14.83 11.35 5.93
N LEU A 74 14.36 12.18 5.01
CA LEU A 74 15.20 12.74 3.95
C LEU A 74 16.31 13.65 4.48
N GLN A 75 16.11 14.29 5.63
CA GLN A 75 17.14 15.15 6.21
C GLN A 75 18.36 14.34 6.61
N GLN A 76 18.17 13.14 7.13
CA GLN A 76 19.28 12.25 7.48
C GLN A 76 20.03 11.75 6.24
N MET A 77 19.35 11.72 5.10
CA MET A 77 19.93 11.26 3.83
C MET A 77 20.63 12.38 3.05
N GLN A 78 20.44 13.64 3.46
CA GLN A 78 20.94 14.80 2.72
C GLN A 78 22.46 14.74 2.57
N ASP A 79 22.93 14.84 1.32
CA ASP A 79 24.35 14.83 0.94
C ASP A 79 25.12 13.56 1.36
N GLN A 80 24.40 12.48 1.68
CA GLN A 80 25.00 11.22 2.06
C GLN A 80 25.23 10.32 0.83
N ARG A 81 26.16 9.38 0.97
CA ARG A 81 26.36 8.32 -0.02
C ARG A 81 25.50 7.14 0.38
N ILE A 82 24.53 6.81 -0.47
CA ILE A 82 23.50 5.83 -0.15
C ILE A 82 23.69 4.59 -1.03
N ILE A 83 23.59 3.43 -0.40
CA ILE A 83 23.58 2.14 -1.11
C ILE A 83 22.21 1.52 -0.88
N ILE A 84 21.53 1.20 -1.98
CA ILE A 84 20.24 0.50 -1.92
C ILE A 84 20.50 -0.98 -2.14
N LYS A 85 20.09 -1.80 -1.17
CA LYS A 85 20.19 -3.26 -1.27
C LYS A 85 18.80 -3.84 -1.43
N GLY A 86 18.65 -4.74 -2.40
CA GLY A 86 17.39 -5.45 -2.57
C GLY A 86 17.26 -6.58 -1.57
N CYS A 87 16.03 -6.91 -1.23
CA CYS A 87 15.70 -8.08 -0.42
C CYS A 87 14.83 -9.02 -1.24
N ALA A 88 15.07 -10.33 -1.09
CA ALA A 88 14.32 -11.34 -1.84
C ALA A 88 12.83 -11.37 -1.49
N ASP A 89 12.48 -10.85 -0.31
CA ASP A 89 11.11 -10.91 0.20
C ASP A 89 10.23 -9.75 -0.29
N ILE A 90 10.78 -8.79 -1.04
CA ILE A 90 10.00 -7.69 -1.56
C ILE A 90 9.22 -8.16 -2.79
N GLN A 91 7.89 -7.98 -2.76
CA GLN A 91 7.00 -8.49 -3.78
C GLN A 91 7.17 -7.81 -5.14
N ASP A 92 7.56 -6.54 -5.16
CA ASP A 92 7.81 -5.80 -6.41
C ASP A 92 9.09 -4.98 -6.26
N PRO A 93 10.26 -5.62 -6.40
CA PRO A 93 11.53 -4.91 -6.18
C PRO A 93 11.80 -3.81 -7.20
N ALA A 94 11.36 -3.99 -8.45
CA ALA A 94 11.57 -2.94 -9.47
C ALA A 94 10.78 -1.69 -9.14
N PHE A 95 9.55 -1.82 -8.66
CA PHE A 95 8.74 -0.69 -8.22
C PHE A 95 9.40 0.03 -7.03
N ALA A 96 9.82 -0.74 -6.02
CA ALA A 96 10.48 -0.18 -4.85
C ALA A 96 11.75 0.57 -5.21
N MET A 97 12.56 -0.01 -6.10
CA MET A 97 13.80 0.59 -6.54
C MET A 97 13.57 1.91 -7.26
N SER A 98 12.64 1.95 -8.21
CA SER A 98 12.36 3.17 -8.96
C SER A 98 11.78 4.26 -8.06
N TYR A 99 10.97 3.88 -7.09
CA TYR A 99 10.41 4.84 -6.13
C TYR A 99 11.52 5.45 -5.28
N LEU A 100 12.43 4.61 -4.76
CA LEU A 100 13.55 5.08 -3.94
C LEU A 100 14.45 6.02 -4.72
N VAL A 101 14.74 5.71 -5.98
CA VAL A 101 15.57 6.57 -6.83
C VAL A 101 14.91 7.94 -7.00
N ARG A 102 13.61 7.98 -7.33
CA ARG A 102 12.91 9.26 -7.50
C ARG A 102 12.91 10.09 -6.22
N LEU A 103 12.76 9.43 -5.08
CA LEU A 103 12.70 10.12 -3.80
C LEU A 103 14.06 10.60 -3.32
N LEU A 104 15.09 9.76 -3.44
CA LEU A 104 16.39 10.00 -2.81
C LEU A 104 17.37 10.74 -3.69
N GLN A 105 17.38 10.49 -4.99
CA GLN A 105 18.40 11.01 -5.88
C GLN A 105 18.57 12.53 -5.82
N PRO A 106 17.51 13.34 -5.72
CA PRO A 106 17.66 14.80 -5.64
C PRO A 106 18.33 15.28 -4.35
N HIS A 107 18.40 14.46 -3.32
CA HIS A 107 18.84 14.87 -1.99
C HIS A 107 20.18 14.29 -1.58
N VAL A 108 20.60 13.19 -2.17
CA VAL A 108 21.80 12.47 -1.73
C VAL A 108 23.00 12.83 -2.59
N LYS A 109 24.19 12.59 -2.06
CA LYS A 109 25.44 12.85 -2.79
C LYS A 109 25.63 11.81 -3.89
N SER A 110 25.39 10.55 -3.58
CA SER A 110 25.49 9.46 -4.55
C SER A 110 24.51 8.34 -4.18
N LEU A 111 24.10 7.62 -5.20
CA LEU A 111 23.14 6.54 -5.06
C LEU A 111 23.69 5.33 -5.82
N MET A 112 23.88 4.22 -5.12
CA MET A 112 24.44 3.00 -5.70
C MET A 112 23.57 1.81 -5.37
N TYR A 113 23.54 0.83 -6.24
CA TYR A 113 22.87 -0.43 -5.98
C TYR A 113 23.87 -1.45 -5.43
N GLY A 114 23.54 -2.02 -4.26
CA GLY A 114 24.34 -3.06 -3.65
C GLY A 114 23.77 -4.45 -3.92
N GLU A 115 24.53 -5.47 -3.51
CA GLU A 115 24.06 -6.84 -3.68
C GLU A 115 22.83 -7.11 -2.80
N PRO A 116 21.89 -7.97 -3.28
CA PRO A 116 20.71 -8.28 -2.52
C PRO A 116 21.03 -8.95 -1.18
N CYS A 117 20.18 -8.71 -0.21
CA CYS A 117 20.22 -9.46 1.05
C CYS A 117 19.90 -10.94 0.78
N SER A 118 20.72 -11.80 1.26
CA SER A 118 20.49 -13.24 1.16
C SER A 118 19.78 -13.76 2.41
#